data_7f27bbcbb4d0cf9d06cbebfe4c93ad77
#
_entry.id   7f27bbcbb4d0cf9d06cbebfe4c93ad77
#
_cell.length_a   1.000
_cell.length_b   1.000
_cell.length_c   1.000
_cell.angle_alpha   90.00
_cell.angle_beta   90.00
_cell.angle_gamma   90.00
#
_symmetry.space_group_name_H-M   'P 1'
#
loop_
_entity.id
_entity.type
_entity.pdbx_description
1 polymer ?
#
loop_
_entity_poly.entity_id
_entity_poly.type
_entity_poly.pdbx_seq_one_letter_code
_entity_poly.pdbx_strand_id
1 'polypeptide(L)'
;MKTKLRRSSGNVFRDLGFPPREAENLRIRSELMIRLCQLIRQRGLTQVAAARLFGVSQPRVSDLVRGKIGLFSIDMLVNMLARTGAQVTFSVKARARVA
;
A
#
# COMPACT_ATOMS: atom_id res chain seq x y z
N MET A 1 19.42 15.56 -3.45
CA MET A 1 18.77 15.94 -3.28
C MET A 1 18.23 16.00 -3.01
N LYS A 2 17.96 15.95 -2.71
CA LYS A 2 17.23 16.08 -2.33
C LYS A 2 16.46 16.45 -2.21
N THR A 3 16.08 16.40 -2.24
CA THR A 3 15.26 16.72 -2.16
C THR A 3 14.78 17.26 -1.66
N LYS A 4 14.50 17.49 -1.53
CA LYS A 4 13.96 18.04 -1.11
C LYS A 4 13.46 18.34 -0.24
N LEU A 5 13.70 18.59 0.00
CA LEU A 5 13.10 18.82 0.91
C LEU A 5 12.13 19.70 1.10
N ARG A 6 11.32 19.69 0.45
CA ARG A 6 10.20 20.44 0.56
C ARG A 6 9.32 19.99 1.63
N ARG A 7 8.66 20.83 2.22
CA ARG A 7 7.77 20.51 3.24
C ARG A 7 6.57 19.85 2.67
N SER A 8 6.36 18.63 2.97
CA SER A 8 5.21 17.93 2.45
C SER A 8 4.17 17.78 3.54
N SER A 9 2.96 17.42 3.15
CA SER A 9 1.88 17.17 4.09
C SER A 9 2.03 15.83 4.81
N GLY A 10 3.03 15.05 4.45
CA GLY A 10 3.17 13.69 4.90
C GLY A 10 2.37 12.72 4.05
N ASN A 11 1.74 13.21 3.00
CA ASN A 11 0.95 12.39 2.09
C ASN A 11 1.24 12.87 0.68
N VAL A 12 2.02 12.09 -0.05
CA VAL A 12 2.45 12.48 -1.39
C VAL A 12 1.26 12.67 -2.33
N PHE A 13 0.18 11.94 -2.10
CA PHE A 13 -0.99 12.05 -2.98
C PHE A 13 -1.70 13.39 -2.80
N ARG A 14 -1.71 13.91 -1.57
CA ARG A 14 -2.23 15.25 -1.36
C ARG A 14 -1.36 16.29 -2.04
N ASP A 15 -0.06 16.10 -1.97
CA ASP A 15 0.89 17.01 -2.59
C ASP A 15 0.74 17.01 -4.11
N LEU A 16 0.27 15.90 -4.67
CA LEU A 16 0.01 15.78 -6.10
C LEU A 16 -1.35 16.33 -6.51
N GLY A 17 -2.15 16.80 -5.57
CA GLY A 17 -3.42 17.43 -5.88
C GLY A 17 -4.66 16.58 -5.69
N PHE A 18 -4.53 15.35 -5.18
CA PHE A 18 -5.72 14.54 -4.92
C PHE A 18 -6.52 15.11 -3.76
N PRO A 19 -7.86 15.01 -3.82
CA PRO A 19 -8.68 15.42 -2.69
C PRO A 19 -8.31 14.66 -1.42
N PRO A 20 -8.48 15.26 -0.25
CA PRO A 20 -8.01 14.63 0.99
C PRO A 20 -8.51 13.22 1.23
N ARG A 21 -9.79 12.94 0.92
CA ARG A 21 -10.33 11.60 1.14
C ARG A 21 -9.67 10.58 0.23
N GLU A 22 -9.51 10.94 -1.03
CA GLU A 22 -8.88 10.06 -1.99
C GLU A 22 -7.40 9.89 -1.69
N ALA A 23 -6.74 10.98 -1.31
CA ALA A 23 -5.33 10.93 -0.97
C ALA A 23 -5.07 10.01 0.22
N GLU A 24 -5.95 10.03 1.21
CA GLU A 24 -5.79 9.17 2.38
C GLU A 24 -5.96 7.71 2.00
N ASN A 25 -6.95 7.40 1.18
CA ASN A 25 -7.15 6.03 0.72
C ASN A 25 -5.96 5.53 -0.09
N LEU A 26 -5.45 6.38 -0.99
CA LEU A 26 -4.28 6.03 -1.79
C LEU A 26 -3.05 5.81 -0.92
N ARG A 27 -2.87 6.63 0.11
CA ARG A 27 -1.74 6.50 1.02
C ARG A 27 -1.77 5.13 1.70
N ILE A 28 -2.93 4.73 2.21
CA ILE A 28 -3.07 3.45 2.90
C ILE A 28 -2.82 2.30 1.93
N ARG A 29 -3.41 2.36 0.73
CA ARG A 29 -3.19 1.31 -0.26
C ARG A 29 -1.71 1.19 -0.61
N SER A 30 -1.06 2.33 -0.78
CA SER A 30 0.37 2.34 -1.11
C SER A 30 1.20 1.66 -0.03
N GLU A 31 0.92 1.96 1.24
CA GLU A 31 1.66 1.35 2.34
C GLU A 31 1.47 -0.16 2.39
N LEU A 32 0.24 -0.61 2.18
CA LEU A 32 -0.03 -2.05 2.19
C LEU A 32 0.65 -2.75 1.02
N MET A 33 0.64 -2.13 -0.16
CA MET A 33 1.31 -2.70 -1.33
C MET A 33 2.81 -2.80 -1.11
N ILE A 34 3.40 -1.78 -0.49
CA ILE A 34 4.83 -1.80 -0.18
C ILE A 34 5.15 -2.96 0.75
N ARG A 35 4.32 -3.19 1.76
CA ARG A 35 4.53 -4.30 2.68
C ARG A 35 4.50 -5.65 1.97
N LEU A 36 3.53 -5.82 1.07
CA LEU A 36 3.45 -7.07 0.31
C LEU A 36 4.68 -7.26 -0.57
N CYS A 37 5.14 -6.20 -1.21
CA CYS A 37 6.35 -6.28 -2.03
C CYS A 37 7.58 -6.58 -1.18
N GLN A 38 7.65 -6.03 0.04
CA GLN A 38 8.74 -6.35 0.96
C GLN A 38 8.74 -7.83 1.32
N LEU A 39 7.57 -8.41 1.56
CA LEU A 39 7.47 -9.83 1.87
C LEU A 39 7.99 -10.68 0.71
N ILE A 40 7.63 -10.32 -0.52
CA ILE A 40 8.11 -11.04 -1.69
C ILE A 40 9.63 -11.03 -1.71
N ARG A 41 10.24 -9.87 -1.50
CA ARG A 41 11.69 -9.75 -1.53
C ARG A 41 12.35 -10.47 -0.37
N GLN A 42 11.82 -10.29 0.83
CA GLN A 42 12.41 -10.88 2.03
C GLN A 42 12.39 -12.40 2.00
N ARG A 43 11.34 -12.97 1.42
CA ARG A 43 11.22 -14.42 1.34
C ARG A 43 11.71 -14.98 0.03
N GLY A 44 12.20 -14.14 -0.87
CA GLY A 44 12.72 -14.56 -2.15
C GLY A 44 11.68 -15.29 -2.99
N LEU A 45 10.44 -14.80 -3.00
CA LEU A 45 9.35 -15.49 -3.67
C LEU A 45 9.33 -15.17 -5.16
N THR A 46 9.06 -16.20 -5.97
CA THR A 46 8.67 -15.97 -7.35
C THR A 46 7.25 -15.42 -7.37
N GLN A 47 6.84 -14.90 -8.52
CA GLN A 47 5.47 -14.40 -8.63
C GLN A 47 4.46 -15.52 -8.47
N VAL A 48 4.78 -16.71 -8.96
CA VAL A 48 3.89 -17.88 -8.79
C VAL A 48 3.76 -18.24 -7.32
N ALA A 49 4.88 -18.27 -6.59
CA ALA A 49 4.85 -18.60 -5.17
C ALA A 49 4.12 -17.51 -4.39
N ALA A 50 4.34 -16.25 -4.73
CA ALA A 50 3.65 -15.15 -4.07
C ALA A 50 2.14 -15.22 -4.32
N ALA A 51 1.74 -15.54 -5.55
CA ALA A 51 0.32 -15.68 -5.87
C ALA A 51 -0.33 -16.74 -4.99
N ARG A 52 0.36 -17.86 -4.81
CA ARG A 52 -0.14 -18.94 -3.98
C ARG A 52 -0.27 -18.50 -2.52
N LEU A 53 0.76 -17.83 -2.02
CA LEU A 53 0.77 -17.36 -0.65
C LEU A 53 -0.33 -16.33 -0.39
N PHE A 54 -0.49 -15.37 -1.30
CA PHE A 54 -1.45 -14.29 -1.13
C PHE A 54 -2.88 -14.69 -1.52
N GLY A 55 -3.04 -15.85 -2.16
CA GLY A 55 -4.36 -16.30 -2.59
C GLY A 55 -4.91 -15.53 -3.77
N VAL A 56 -4.05 -15.11 -4.67
CA VAL A 56 -4.45 -14.34 -5.87
C VAL A 56 -3.79 -14.96 -7.10
N SER A 57 -4.15 -14.47 -8.27
CA SER A 57 -3.56 -14.94 -9.51
C SER A 57 -2.17 -14.34 -9.71
N GLN A 58 -1.37 -14.99 -10.55
CA GLN A 58 -0.05 -14.46 -10.88
C GLN A 58 -0.12 -13.09 -11.55
N PRO A 59 -1.03 -12.86 -12.51
CA PRO A 59 -1.17 -11.51 -13.06
C PRO A 59 -1.45 -10.46 -11.99
N ARG A 60 -2.18 -10.82 -10.92
CA ARG A 60 -2.43 -9.89 -9.85
C ARG A 60 -1.15 -9.55 -9.10
N VAL A 61 -0.28 -10.55 -8.89
CA VAL A 61 1.03 -10.28 -8.28
C VAL A 61 1.87 -9.39 -9.18
N SER A 62 1.81 -9.63 -10.49
CA SER A 62 2.52 -8.76 -11.44
C SER A 62 2.03 -7.32 -11.32
N ASP A 63 0.72 -7.11 -11.23
CA ASP A 63 0.15 -5.77 -11.05
C ASP A 63 0.65 -5.14 -9.76
N LEU A 64 0.76 -5.93 -8.71
CA LEU A 64 1.23 -5.47 -7.41
C LEU A 64 2.67 -4.96 -7.48
N VAL A 65 3.58 -5.77 -8.04
CA VAL A 65 4.98 -5.38 -8.09
C VAL A 65 5.23 -4.23 -9.05
N ARG A 66 4.33 -4.03 -10.01
CA ARG A 66 4.42 -2.91 -10.93
C ARG A 66 3.76 -1.66 -10.37
N GLY A 67 3.22 -1.73 -9.17
CA GLY A 67 2.68 -0.56 -8.49
C GLY A 67 1.37 -0.05 -9.04
N LYS A 68 0.58 -0.92 -9.66
CA LYS A 68 -0.69 -0.51 -10.27
C LYS A 68 -1.75 -0.34 -9.19
N ILE A 69 -1.61 0.74 -8.44
CA ILE A 69 -2.41 0.99 -7.24
C ILE A 69 -3.91 1.06 -7.52
N GLY A 70 -4.30 1.50 -8.71
CA GLY A 70 -5.70 1.61 -9.07
C GLY A 70 -6.42 0.29 -9.18
N LEU A 71 -5.68 -0.82 -9.24
CA LEU A 71 -6.27 -2.14 -9.36
C LEU A 71 -6.46 -2.85 -8.02
N PHE A 72 -6.13 -2.18 -6.92
CA PHE A 72 -6.19 -2.79 -5.58
C PHE A 72 -7.06 -1.94 -4.67
N SER A 73 -7.89 -2.62 -3.90
CA SER A 73 -8.63 -1.98 -2.81
C SER A 73 -7.93 -2.31 -1.50
N ILE A 74 -8.24 -1.53 -0.47
CA ILE A 74 -7.71 -1.80 0.87
C ILE A 74 -8.11 -3.21 1.30
N ASP A 75 -9.36 -3.61 1.05
CA ASP A 75 -9.83 -4.94 1.41
C ASP A 75 -9.01 -6.04 0.78
N MET A 76 -8.73 -5.90 -0.52
CA MET A 76 -7.92 -6.90 -1.21
C MET A 76 -6.54 -7.02 -0.57
N LEU A 77 -5.94 -5.89 -0.26
CA LEU A 77 -4.59 -5.87 0.27
C LEU A 77 -4.54 -6.43 1.69
N VAL A 78 -5.53 -6.11 2.51
CA VAL A 78 -5.62 -6.67 3.86
C VAL A 78 -5.79 -8.19 3.79
N ASN A 79 -6.64 -8.67 2.88
CA ASN A 79 -6.85 -10.11 2.73
C ASN A 79 -5.59 -10.82 2.28
N MET A 80 -4.84 -10.22 1.37
CA MET A 80 -3.58 -10.79 0.92
C MET A 80 -2.57 -10.88 2.06
N LEU A 81 -2.48 -9.83 2.86
CA LEU A 81 -1.57 -9.83 4.02
C LEU A 81 -1.99 -10.86 5.06
N ALA A 82 -3.28 -10.97 5.33
CA ALA A 82 -3.77 -11.91 6.33
C ALA A 82 -3.40 -13.34 5.98
N ARG A 83 -3.37 -13.68 4.70
CA ARG A 83 -3.02 -15.03 4.28
C ARG A 83 -1.55 -15.37 4.56
N THR A 84 -0.72 -14.38 4.78
CA THR A 84 0.68 -14.61 5.11
C THR A 84 0.90 -14.83 6.61
N GLY A 85 -0.16 -14.73 7.39
CA GLY A 85 -0.07 -14.77 8.84
C GLY A 85 0.16 -13.42 9.46
N ALA A 86 0.30 -12.38 8.67
CA ALA A 86 0.49 -11.04 9.19
C ALA A 86 -0.82 -10.50 9.76
N GLN A 87 -0.68 -9.66 10.76
CA GLN A 87 -1.83 -8.98 11.35
C GLN A 87 -1.74 -7.50 11.01
N VAL A 88 -2.81 -6.97 10.46
CA VAL A 88 -2.86 -5.55 10.12
C VAL A 88 -3.52 -4.81 11.28
N THR A 89 -2.83 -3.83 11.82
CA THR A 89 -3.38 -3.00 12.87
C THR A 89 -3.56 -1.58 12.35
N PHE A 90 -4.56 -0.92 12.88
CA PHE A 90 -4.89 0.44 12.48
C PHE A 90 -4.78 1.38 13.65
N SER A 91 -4.40 2.59 13.35
CA SER A 91 -4.40 3.67 14.33
C SER A 91 -5.07 4.86 13.66
N VAL A 92 -6.13 5.33 14.28
CA VAL A 92 -6.86 6.49 13.76
C VAL A 92 -6.61 7.66 14.68
N LYS A 93 -6.11 8.74 14.09
CA LYS A 93 -5.82 9.95 14.86
C LYS A 93 -6.76 11.05 14.42
N ALA A 94 -7.40 11.66 15.36
CA ALA A 94 -8.20 12.83 15.08
C ALA A 94 -7.26 13.99 14.77
N ARG A 95 -7.53 14.72 13.70
CA ARG A 95 -6.76 15.90 13.41
C ARG A 95 -7.17 17.02 14.35
N ALA A 96 -6.21 17.80 14.76
CA ALA A 96 -6.52 19.02 15.51
C ALA A 96 -7.37 19.90 14.62
N ARG A 97 -8.48 20.39 15.18
CA ARG A 97 -9.31 21.32 14.45
C ARG A 97 -8.64 22.64 14.37
N VAL A 98 -8.62 23.16 13.19
CA VAL A 98 -8.19 24.53 13.01
C VAL A 98 -9.47 25.33 12.89
N ALA A 99 -9.71 26.09 13.88
CA ALA A 99 -10.98 26.79 13.95
C ALA A 99 -11.19 27.69 12.77
#